data_a569b0532e1ebce64ec4879e8b2bedea
#
_entry.id   a569b0532e1ebce64ec4879e8b2bedea
#
_cell.length_a   1.000
_cell.length_b   1.000
_cell.length_c   1.000
_cell.angle_alpha   90.00
_cell.angle_beta   90.00
_cell.angle_gamma   90.00
#
_symmetry.space_group_name_H-M   'P 1'
#
loop_
_entity.id
_entity.type
_entity.pdbx_description
1 polymer ?
#
loop_
_entity_poly.entity_id
_entity_poly.type
_entity_poly.pdbx_seq_one_letter_code
_entity_poly.pdbx_strand_id
1 'polypeptide(L)'
;MDNNFDLIVIGSGPGGYVCAIRAAQLGLKTACVEESKTLGGTCLNVGCIPSKSLLNSSELFHKAQTEFNGIGIEFSKLKLNLQKAMGRKKKSVFNLT
;
A
#
# COMPACT_ATOMS: atom_id res chain seq x y z
N MET A 1 -0.17 -16.03 31.53
CA MET A 1 0.25 -15.48 30.23
C MET A 1 1.73 -15.11 30.29
N ASP A 2 2.51 -15.61 29.37
CA ASP A 2 3.94 -15.32 29.32
C ASP A 2 4.15 -14.00 28.57
N ASN A 3 4.75 -13.02 29.27
CA ASN A 3 5.04 -11.68 28.72
C ASN A 3 6.50 -11.51 28.34
N ASN A 4 7.26 -12.60 28.26
CA ASN A 4 8.68 -12.56 27.90
C ASN A 4 8.83 -12.76 26.39
N PHE A 5 9.58 -11.86 25.75
CA PHE A 5 9.88 -11.91 24.33
C PHE A 5 11.38 -11.80 24.10
N ASP A 6 11.85 -12.48 23.06
CA ASP A 6 13.26 -12.37 22.64
C ASP A 6 13.51 -11.03 21.93
N LEU A 7 12.50 -10.54 21.19
CA LEU A 7 12.59 -9.29 20.47
C LEU A 7 11.24 -8.59 20.47
N ILE A 8 11.26 -7.30 20.74
CA ILE A 8 10.07 -6.44 20.63
C ILE A 8 10.37 -5.38 19.58
N VAL A 9 9.53 -5.30 18.54
CA VAL A 9 9.64 -4.30 17.47
C VAL A 9 8.56 -3.24 17.70
N ILE A 10 8.98 -1.99 17.82
CA ILE A 10 8.07 -0.86 18.01
C ILE A 10 7.84 -0.21 16.66
N GLY A 11 6.60 -0.27 16.20
CA GLY A 11 6.19 0.21 14.89
C GLY A 11 6.11 -0.91 13.86
N SER A 12 5.03 -0.88 13.07
CA SER A 12 4.74 -1.90 12.05
C SER A 12 4.82 -1.36 10.63
N GLY A 13 5.63 -0.33 10.40
CA GLY A 13 5.98 0.11 9.05
C GLY A 13 6.89 -0.89 8.35
N PRO A 14 7.35 -0.59 7.12
CA PRO A 14 8.18 -1.55 6.35
C PRO A 14 9.42 -2.04 7.09
N GLY A 15 10.10 -1.17 7.83
CA GLY A 15 11.24 -1.59 8.66
C GLY A 15 10.83 -2.51 9.80
N GLY A 16 9.69 -2.20 10.43
CA GLY A 16 9.21 -2.96 11.59
C GLY A 16 8.63 -4.32 11.24
N TYR A 17 7.67 -4.38 10.32
CA TYR A 17 7.03 -5.67 10.01
C TYR A 17 8.02 -6.64 9.34
N VAL A 18 8.91 -6.15 8.48
CA VAL A 18 9.94 -7.01 7.86
C VAL A 18 10.87 -7.58 8.93
N CYS A 19 11.32 -6.75 9.86
CA CYS A 19 12.16 -7.20 10.99
C CYS A 19 11.44 -8.24 11.84
N ALA A 20 10.18 -7.98 12.20
CA ALA A 20 9.41 -8.89 13.05
C ALA A 20 9.17 -10.24 12.38
N ILE A 21 8.82 -10.24 11.09
CA ILE A 21 8.62 -11.47 10.32
C ILE A 21 9.93 -12.27 10.25
N ARG A 22 11.03 -11.62 9.95
CA ARG A 22 12.32 -12.31 9.83
C ARG A 22 12.77 -12.88 11.18
N ALA A 23 12.62 -12.12 12.25
CA ALA A 23 12.94 -12.60 13.58
C ALA A 23 12.13 -13.84 13.97
N ALA A 24 10.82 -13.82 13.67
CA ALA A 24 9.95 -14.97 13.92
C ALA A 24 10.34 -16.19 13.08
N GLN A 25 10.71 -15.98 11.81
CA GLN A 25 11.21 -17.06 10.94
C GLN A 25 12.48 -17.71 11.48
N LEU A 26 13.31 -16.93 12.18
CA LEU A 26 14.54 -17.43 12.81
C LEU A 26 14.31 -18.09 14.16
N GLY A 27 13.07 -18.21 14.59
CA GLY A 27 12.73 -18.91 15.82
C GLY A 27 12.69 -18.02 17.06
N LEU A 28 12.84 -16.71 16.92
CA LEU A 28 12.73 -15.78 18.04
C LEU A 28 11.28 -15.58 18.45
N LYS A 29 11.03 -15.53 19.75
CA LYS A 29 9.71 -15.14 20.26
C LYS A 29 9.59 -13.62 20.11
N THR A 30 8.83 -13.17 19.12
CA THR A 30 8.79 -11.78 18.67
C THR A 30 7.43 -11.15 18.93
N ALA A 31 7.44 -9.89 19.37
CA ALA A 31 6.26 -9.05 19.44
C ALA A 31 6.45 -7.80 18.58
N CYS A 32 5.40 -7.36 17.92
CA CYS A 32 5.37 -6.10 17.21
C CYS A 32 4.30 -5.20 17.82
N VAL A 33 4.69 -4.01 18.21
CA VAL A 33 3.81 -3.03 18.88
C VAL A 33 3.46 -1.93 17.88
N GLU A 34 2.16 -1.71 17.69
CA GLU A 34 1.65 -0.69 16.78
C GLU A 34 0.53 0.10 17.47
N GLU A 35 0.61 1.42 17.42
CA GLU A 35 -0.42 2.30 18.02
C GLU A 35 -1.66 2.45 17.12
N SER A 36 -1.50 2.28 15.81
CA SER A 36 -2.61 2.40 14.84
C SER A 36 -3.43 1.13 14.78
N LYS A 37 -4.67 1.24 14.29
CA LYS A 37 -5.57 0.09 14.14
C LYS A 37 -5.11 -0.89 13.07
N THR A 38 -4.34 -0.42 12.09
CA THR A 38 -3.83 -1.24 10.99
C THR A 38 -2.32 -1.27 10.99
N LEU A 39 -1.75 -2.38 10.55
CA LEU A 39 -0.33 -2.55 10.37
C LEU A 39 0.13 -1.92 9.06
N GLY A 40 1.44 -1.77 8.89
CA GLY A 40 2.04 -1.28 7.64
C GLY A 40 2.58 0.13 7.69
N GLY A 41 2.26 0.89 8.73
CA GLY A 41 2.79 2.24 8.95
C GLY A 41 2.38 3.25 7.88
N THR A 42 3.16 4.30 7.76
CA THR A 42 2.91 5.40 6.81
C THR A 42 2.91 4.89 5.37
N CYS A 43 3.85 4.04 4.99
CA CYS A 43 3.96 3.57 3.61
C CYS A 43 2.68 2.90 3.11
N LEU A 44 2.14 1.95 3.86
CA LEU A 44 0.96 1.20 3.42
C LEU A 44 -0.33 1.99 3.58
N ASN A 45 -0.44 2.81 4.60
CA ASN A 45 -1.71 3.46 4.95
C ASN A 45 -1.90 4.84 4.33
N VAL A 46 -0.87 5.67 4.29
CA VAL A 46 -1.00 7.08 3.87
C VAL A 46 0.06 7.55 2.89
N GLY A 47 1.09 6.76 2.62
CA GLY A 47 2.21 7.13 1.77
C GLY A 47 2.31 6.31 0.49
N CYS A 48 3.26 5.37 0.44
CA CYS A 48 3.67 4.66 -0.78
C CYS A 48 2.51 4.00 -1.54
N ILE A 49 1.67 3.26 -0.86
CA ILE A 49 0.61 2.48 -1.51
C ILE A 49 -0.50 3.39 -2.04
N PRO A 50 -1.10 4.27 -1.25
CA PRO A 50 -2.12 5.17 -1.79
C PRO A 50 -1.55 6.12 -2.85
N SER A 51 -0.32 6.64 -2.68
CA SER A 51 0.31 7.51 -3.68
C SER A 51 0.51 6.79 -5.01
N LYS A 52 1.04 5.58 -4.99
CA LYS A 52 1.29 4.81 -6.23
C LYS A 52 -0.01 4.42 -6.93
N SER A 53 -1.06 4.12 -6.18
CA SER A 53 -2.37 3.84 -6.77
C SER A 53 -2.89 5.05 -7.54
N LEU A 54 -2.83 6.25 -6.95
CA LEU A 54 -3.29 7.48 -7.59
C LEU A 54 -2.39 7.88 -8.75
N LEU A 55 -1.07 7.76 -8.61
CA LEU A 55 -0.13 8.06 -9.69
C LEU A 55 -0.32 7.12 -10.87
N ASN A 56 -0.56 5.85 -10.64
CA ASN A 56 -0.84 4.88 -11.70
C ASN A 56 -2.11 5.26 -12.47
N SER A 57 -3.18 5.60 -11.77
CA SER A 57 -4.43 6.02 -12.39
C SER A 57 -4.25 7.29 -13.21
N SER A 58 -3.52 8.28 -12.69
CA SER A 58 -3.29 9.55 -13.41
C SER A 58 -2.37 9.36 -14.61
N GLU A 59 -1.37 8.50 -14.52
CA GLU A 59 -0.47 8.19 -15.64
C GLU A 59 -1.22 7.51 -16.78
N LEU A 60 -2.08 6.53 -16.47
CA LEU A 60 -2.89 5.87 -17.49
C LEU A 60 -3.86 6.84 -18.16
N PHE A 61 -4.46 7.75 -17.39
CA PHE A 61 -5.33 8.79 -17.94
C PHE A 61 -4.56 9.70 -18.89
N HIS A 62 -3.37 10.13 -18.51
CA HIS A 62 -2.51 10.96 -19.35
C HIS A 62 -2.09 10.23 -20.64
N LYS A 63 -1.70 8.96 -20.55
CA LYS A 63 -1.37 8.13 -21.71
C LYS A 63 -2.55 7.96 -22.64
N ALA A 64 -3.75 7.78 -22.10
CA ALA A 64 -4.97 7.71 -22.91
C ALA A 64 -5.19 8.99 -23.71
N GLN A 65 -4.93 10.16 -23.12
CA GLN A 65 -5.07 11.44 -23.79
C GLN A 65 -4.03 11.68 -24.89
N THR A 66 -2.81 11.16 -24.72
CA THR A 66 -1.66 11.54 -25.54
C THR A 66 -1.13 10.44 -26.45
N GLU A 67 -1.19 9.16 -26.02
CA GLU A 67 -0.47 8.07 -26.67
C GLU A 67 -1.35 6.98 -27.26
N PHE A 68 -2.55 6.76 -26.72
CA PHE A 68 -3.38 5.61 -27.09
C PHE A 68 -3.78 5.62 -28.56
N ASN A 69 -4.11 6.79 -29.11
CA ASN A 69 -4.48 6.91 -30.51
C ASN A 69 -3.34 6.46 -31.43
N GLY A 70 -2.10 6.79 -31.07
CA GLY A 70 -0.91 6.42 -31.86
C GLY A 70 -0.63 4.92 -31.91
N ILE A 71 -1.14 4.16 -30.96
CA ILE A 71 -0.98 2.69 -30.90
C ILE A 71 -2.25 1.94 -31.30
N GLY A 72 -3.22 2.64 -31.89
CA GLY A 72 -4.43 2.02 -32.39
C GLY A 72 -5.56 1.86 -31.38
N ILE A 73 -5.45 2.45 -30.22
CA ILE A 73 -6.52 2.43 -29.21
C ILE A 73 -7.33 3.71 -29.33
N GLU A 74 -8.56 3.59 -29.80
CA GLU A 74 -9.45 4.73 -30.03
C GLU A 74 -10.61 4.72 -29.04
N PHE A 75 -11.06 5.91 -28.64
CA PHE A 75 -12.23 6.08 -27.77
C PHE A 75 -12.90 7.42 -28.07
N SER A 76 -14.22 7.51 -27.88
CA SER A 76 -14.96 8.73 -28.16
C SER A 76 -14.98 9.74 -27.03
N LYS A 77 -14.94 9.28 -25.79
CA LYS A 77 -14.89 10.13 -24.58
C LYS A 77 -13.99 9.53 -23.53
N LEU A 78 -13.09 10.36 -23.01
CA LEU A 78 -12.25 9.98 -21.87
C LEU A 78 -12.66 10.84 -20.67
N LYS A 79 -13.06 10.17 -19.60
CA LYS A 79 -13.42 10.82 -18.34
C LYS A 79 -12.66 10.21 -17.19
N LEU A 80 -12.17 11.07 -16.29
CA LEU A 80 -11.69 10.63 -15.00
C LEU A 80 -12.86 10.59 -14.01
N ASN A 81 -13.12 9.42 -13.45
CA ASN A 81 -14.04 9.28 -12.33
C ASN A 81 -13.23 9.28 -11.04
N LEU A 82 -13.13 10.44 -10.40
CA LEU A 82 -12.31 10.62 -9.20
C LEU A 82 -12.78 9.72 -8.05
N GLN A 83 -14.09 9.55 -7.91
CA GLN A 83 -14.65 8.71 -6.86
C GLN A 83 -14.21 7.25 -7.00
N LYS A 84 -14.21 6.72 -8.22
CA LYS A 84 -13.72 5.36 -8.50
C LYS A 84 -12.21 5.24 -8.31
N ALA A 85 -11.44 6.26 -8.71
CA ALA A 85 -9.99 6.27 -8.49
C ALA A 85 -9.66 6.26 -7.01
N MET A 86 -10.36 7.05 -6.21
CA MET A 86 -10.20 7.06 -4.76
C MET A 86 -10.65 5.75 -4.14
N GLY A 87 -11.71 5.12 -4.66
CA GLY A 87 -12.18 3.81 -4.22
C GLY A 87 -11.15 2.72 -4.47
N ARG A 88 -10.49 2.72 -5.63
CA ARG A 88 -9.39 1.80 -5.95
C ARG A 88 -8.22 1.99 -4.98
N LYS A 89 -7.86 3.24 -4.70
CA LYS A 89 -6.82 3.56 -3.72
C LYS A 89 -7.15 2.96 -2.35
N LYS A 90 -8.37 3.18 -1.86
CA LYS A 90 -8.82 2.66 -0.55
C LYS A 90 -8.79 1.13 -0.52
N LYS A 91 -9.22 0.49 -1.60
CA LYS A 91 -9.21 -0.99 -1.70
C LYS A 91 -7.78 -1.53 -1.68
N SER A 92 -6.86 -0.89 -2.38
CA SER A 92 -5.44 -1.29 -2.38
C SER A 92 -4.83 -1.21 -0.99
N VAL A 93 -5.09 -0.12 -0.27
CA VAL A 93 -4.64 0.04 1.12
C VAL A 93 -5.28 -1.03 2.01
N PHE A 94 -6.58 -1.23 1.92
CA PHE A 94 -7.31 -2.20 2.74
C PHE A 94 -6.78 -3.62 2.54
N ASN A 95 -6.53 -4.02 1.30
CA ASN A 95 -6.06 -5.38 0.98
C ASN A 95 -4.65 -5.66 1.52
N LEU A 96 -3.83 -4.62 1.73
CA LEU A 96 -2.46 -4.76 2.22
C LEU A 96 -2.34 -4.53 3.73
N THR A 97 -3.34 -4.00 4.35
CA THR A 97 -3.35 -3.74 5.80
C THR A 97 -4.38 -4.60 6.51
#